data_84d611775d734a42604df725064badfa
#
_entry.id   84d611775d734a42604df725064badfa
#
_cell.length_a   1.000
_cell.length_b   1.000
_cell.length_c   1.000
_cell.angle_alpha   90.00
_cell.angle_beta   90.00
_cell.angle_gamma   90.00
#
_symmetry.space_group_name_H-M   'P 1'
#
loop_
_entity.id
_entity.type
_entity.pdbx_description
1 polymer ?
#
loop_
_entity_poly.entity_id
_entity_poly.type
_entity_poly.pdbx_seq_one_letter_code
_entity_poly.pdbx_strand_id
1 'polypeptide(L)'
;MKTETFLALLLLAIVGCGCSKKETPPQEDCGCNSPTVWTIKEYLEEEISYANNQNTYYPNTFWIGKGFHFFIVCNENILPQKIKDLKYKEEGTTIKVKIQGEVKTLCKKWIHPAIYSYNHITLTKIEVL
;
A
#
# COMPACT_ATOMS: atom_id res chain seq x y z
N MET A 1 -26.66 31.25 -42.92
CA MET A 1 -27.23 30.13 -42.16
C MET A 1 -26.31 28.94 -42.05
N LYS A 2 -25.68 28.52 -43.12
CA LYS A 2 -24.76 27.38 -43.08
C LYS A 2 -23.46 27.64 -42.29
N THR A 3 -23.06 28.88 -42.21
CA THR A 3 -21.85 29.29 -41.49
C THR A 3 -22.02 29.23 -39.97
N GLU A 4 -23.20 29.47 -39.47
CA GLU A 4 -23.47 29.42 -38.04
C GLU A 4 -23.39 28.00 -37.47
N THR A 5 -23.87 27.03 -38.20
CA THR A 5 -23.82 25.65 -37.82
C THR A 5 -22.38 25.11 -37.80
N PHE A 6 -21.57 25.65 -38.70
CA PHE A 6 -20.16 25.27 -38.78
C PHE A 6 -19.36 25.82 -37.61
N LEU A 7 -19.66 27.02 -37.18
CA LEU A 7 -19.02 27.65 -36.01
C LEU A 7 -19.35 26.91 -34.71
N ALA A 8 -20.59 26.45 -34.57
CA ALA A 8 -21.02 25.72 -33.41
C ALA A 8 -20.29 24.36 -33.31
N LEU A 9 -20.07 23.70 -34.42
CA LEU A 9 -19.30 22.45 -34.46
C LEU A 9 -17.84 22.66 -34.10
N LEU A 10 -17.27 23.75 -34.55
CA LEU A 10 -15.88 24.08 -34.23
C LEU A 10 -15.69 24.34 -32.74
N LEU A 11 -16.62 25.04 -32.12
CA LEU A 11 -16.60 25.32 -30.69
C LEU A 11 -16.70 24.04 -29.85
N LEU A 12 -17.52 23.11 -30.28
CA LEU A 12 -17.64 21.81 -29.60
C LEU A 12 -16.35 21.01 -29.67
N ALA A 13 -15.65 21.05 -30.79
CA ALA A 13 -14.37 20.37 -30.92
C ALA A 13 -13.29 20.96 -30.00
N ILE A 14 -13.27 22.26 -29.82
CA ILE A 14 -12.32 22.94 -28.94
C ILE A 14 -12.59 22.57 -27.47
N VAL A 15 -13.84 22.53 -27.07
CA VAL A 15 -14.22 22.17 -25.70
C VAL A 15 -13.88 20.71 -25.43
N GLY A 16 -14.09 19.81 -26.40
CA GLY A 16 -13.69 18.43 -26.27
C GLY A 16 -12.20 18.23 -26.08
N CYS A 17 -11.38 18.99 -26.77
CA CYS A 17 -9.92 18.94 -26.61
C CYS A 17 -9.47 19.46 -25.25
N GLY A 18 -10.13 20.45 -24.69
CA GLY A 18 -9.81 20.99 -23.36
C GLY A 18 -10.09 20.00 -22.23
N CYS A 19 -11.10 19.14 -22.38
CA CYS A 19 -11.46 18.15 -21.37
C CYS A 19 -10.59 16.89 -21.37
N SER A 20 -9.76 16.70 -22.38
CA SER A 20 -8.93 15.50 -22.50
C SER A 20 -7.64 15.56 -21.66
N LYS A 21 -7.32 16.69 -21.10
CA LYS A 21 -6.15 16.83 -20.21
C LYS A 21 -6.50 16.37 -18.80
N LYS A 22 -6.69 15.09 -18.62
CA LYS A 22 -6.72 14.51 -17.29
C LYS A 22 -5.29 14.36 -16.83
N GLU A 23 -4.93 15.14 -15.86
CA GLU A 23 -3.64 14.97 -15.22
C GLU A 23 -3.64 13.64 -14.47
N THR A 24 -2.61 12.84 -14.71
CA THR A 24 -2.34 11.68 -13.88
C THR A 24 -2.00 12.22 -12.48
N PRO A 25 -2.63 11.70 -11.41
CA PRO A 25 -2.25 12.12 -10.08
C PRO A 25 -0.75 11.96 -9.88
N PRO A 26 -0.06 12.94 -9.29
CA PRO A 26 1.37 12.78 -9.03
C PRO A 26 1.59 11.57 -8.14
N GLN A 27 2.61 10.77 -8.46
CA GLN A 27 3.01 9.64 -7.65
C GLN A 27 3.51 10.14 -6.29
N GLU A 28 3.04 9.52 -5.22
CA GLU A 28 3.48 9.89 -3.87
C GLU A 28 4.92 9.41 -3.64
N ASP A 29 5.70 10.22 -2.91
CA ASP A 29 7.08 9.87 -2.56
C ASP A 29 7.16 8.84 -1.44
N CYS A 30 6.08 8.60 -0.73
CA CYS A 30 6.00 7.69 0.38
C CYS A 30 4.63 7.02 0.45
N GLY A 31 4.53 5.97 1.27
CA GLY A 31 3.29 5.23 1.45
C GLY A 31 3.10 4.12 0.42
N CYS A 32 1.92 3.53 0.43
CA CYS A 32 1.62 2.37 -0.41
C CYS A 32 1.65 2.67 -1.91
N ASN A 33 1.42 3.91 -2.29
CA ASN A 33 1.42 4.34 -3.70
C ASN A 33 2.77 4.89 -4.16
N SER A 34 3.78 4.83 -3.31
CA SER A 34 5.13 5.29 -3.65
C SER A 34 5.88 4.29 -4.52
N PRO A 35 6.99 4.72 -5.15
CA PRO A 35 7.86 3.79 -5.87
C PRO A 35 8.39 2.68 -4.96
N THR A 36 8.59 1.51 -5.56
CA THR A 36 9.20 0.38 -4.87
C THR A 36 10.66 0.69 -4.57
N VAL A 37 11.07 0.57 -3.30
CA VAL A 37 12.46 0.77 -2.90
C VAL A 37 13.28 -0.51 -3.05
N TRP A 38 12.67 -1.67 -2.82
CA TRP A 38 13.25 -2.96 -3.20
C TRP A 38 12.16 -4.02 -3.30
N THR A 39 12.46 -5.12 -3.99
CA THR A 39 11.54 -6.23 -4.20
C THR A 39 12.06 -7.48 -3.50
N ILE A 40 11.19 -8.11 -2.71
CA ILE A 40 11.46 -9.43 -2.13
C ILE A 40 11.07 -10.47 -3.17
N LYS A 41 12.05 -10.98 -3.89
CA LYS A 41 11.85 -11.89 -5.03
C LYS A 41 11.77 -13.35 -4.63
N GLU A 42 12.40 -13.72 -3.54
CA GLU A 42 12.37 -15.08 -2.99
C GLU A 42 11.53 -15.08 -1.73
N TYR A 43 10.94 -16.23 -1.40
CA TYR A 43 10.14 -16.33 -0.19
C TYR A 43 10.96 -15.99 1.05
N LEU A 44 10.44 -15.05 1.81
CA LEU A 44 10.98 -14.66 3.10
C LEU A 44 10.05 -15.17 4.20
N GLU A 45 10.60 -15.94 5.13
CA GLU A 45 9.86 -16.43 6.28
C GLU A 45 9.78 -15.37 7.37
N GLU A 46 8.57 -15.05 7.78
CA GLU A 46 8.30 -14.02 8.77
C GLU A 46 7.08 -14.39 9.63
N GLU A 47 6.79 -13.54 10.59
CA GLU A 47 5.58 -13.62 11.39
C GLU A 47 4.69 -12.44 11.08
N ILE A 48 3.38 -12.68 10.96
CA ILE A 48 2.39 -11.63 10.76
C ILE A 48 1.50 -11.50 11.99
N SER A 49 1.21 -10.26 12.36
CA SER A 49 0.31 -9.92 13.46
C SER A 49 -0.62 -8.80 13.05
N TYR A 50 -1.66 -8.56 13.84
CA TYR A 50 -2.57 -7.42 13.64
C TYR A 50 -2.37 -6.42 14.75
N ALA A 51 -2.12 -5.17 14.38
CA ALA A 51 -1.95 -4.07 15.32
C ALA A 51 -3.24 -3.26 15.42
N ASN A 52 -3.98 -3.44 16.51
CA ASN A 52 -5.14 -2.60 16.83
C ASN A 52 -4.78 -1.50 17.83
N ASN A 53 -3.49 -1.36 18.15
CA ASN A 53 -2.98 -0.46 19.17
C ASN A 53 -3.12 0.99 18.72
N GLN A 54 -3.79 1.79 19.54
CA GLN A 54 -3.98 3.23 19.32
C GLN A 54 -2.69 4.04 19.47
N ASN A 55 -1.63 3.46 20.02
CA ASN A 55 -0.36 4.14 20.26
C ASN A 55 0.59 4.09 19.07
N THR A 56 0.19 3.52 17.95
CA THR A 56 1.00 3.51 16.72
C THR A 56 0.44 4.49 15.71
N TYR A 57 1.30 4.97 14.80
CA TYR A 57 0.88 5.81 13.67
C TYR A 57 0.05 5.04 12.63
N TYR A 58 0.07 3.72 12.68
CA TYR A 58 -0.61 2.85 11.72
C TYR A 58 -1.48 1.82 12.47
N PRO A 59 -2.52 2.27 13.19
CA PRO A 59 -3.43 1.36 13.87
C PRO A 59 -4.30 0.60 12.87
N ASN A 60 -4.84 -0.53 13.30
CA ASN A 60 -5.73 -1.36 12.49
C ASN A 60 -5.09 -1.84 11.19
N THR A 61 -3.83 -2.26 11.27
CA THR A 61 -3.04 -2.75 10.14
C THR A 61 -2.38 -4.08 10.46
N PHE A 62 -2.04 -4.83 9.42
CA PHE A 62 -1.25 -6.05 9.57
C PHE A 62 0.24 -5.70 9.46
N TRP A 63 1.01 -6.28 10.36
CA TRP A 63 2.44 -6.07 10.46
C TRP A 63 3.16 -7.40 10.25
N ILE A 64 4.18 -7.39 9.41
CA ILE A 64 5.01 -8.55 9.12
C ILE A 64 6.43 -8.26 9.60
N GLY A 65 6.98 -9.17 10.39
CA GLY A 65 8.35 -9.07 10.87
C GLY A 65 8.50 -9.58 12.28
N LYS A 66 9.74 -9.80 12.64
CA LYS A 66 10.16 -10.16 13.98
C LYS A 66 11.53 -9.52 14.23
N GLY A 67 11.82 -9.18 15.48
CA GLY A 67 13.08 -8.53 15.81
C GLY A 67 13.08 -7.05 15.46
N PHE A 68 13.90 -6.64 14.50
CA PHE A 68 14.16 -5.22 14.25
C PHE A 68 13.62 -4.72 12.89
N HIS A 69 12.97 -5.57 12.12
CA HIS A 69 12.55 -5.24 10.78
C HIS A 69 11.07 -5.54 10.61
N PHE A 70 10.29 -4.53 10.25
CA PHE A 70 8.84 -4.67 10.14
C PHE A 70 8.29 -4.08 8.85
N PHE A 71 7.29 -4.76 8.29
CA PHE A 71 6.56 -4.30 7.13
C PHE A 71 5.09 -4.12 7.48
N ILE A 72 4.52 -3.01 7.08
CA ILE A 72 3.09 -2.72 7.24
C ILE A 72 2.40 -3.03 5.92
N VAL A 73 1.45 -3.94 5.93
CA VAL A 73 0.79 -4.45 4.72
C VAL A 73 -0.10 -3.38 4.09
N CYS A 74 0.08 -3.15 2.79
CA CYS A 74 -0.74 -2.23 2.00
C CYS A 74 -2.01 -2.88 1.48
N ASN A 75 -1.91 -4.13 1.00
CA ASN A 75 -2.98 -4.81 0.27
C ASN A 75 -3.55 -5.98 1.07
N GLU A 76 -4.37 -5.68 2.06
CA GLU A 76 -4.96 -6.69 2.95
C GLU A 76 -5.85 -7.69 2.21
N ASN A 77 -6.37 -7.33 1.04
CA ASN A 77 -7.26 -8.19 0.27
C ASN A 77 -6.61 -9.50 -0.20
N ILE A 78 -5.28 -9.55 -0.30
CA ILE A 78 -4.55 -10.78 -0.67
C ILE A 78 -4.41 -11.76 0.49
N LEU A 79 -4.62 -11.30 1.73
CA LEU A 79 -4.42 -12.12 2.91
C LEU A 79 -5.42 -13.27 2.99
N PRO A 80 -4.96 -14.51 3.30
CA PRO A 80 -5.87 -15.61 3.59
C PRO A 80 -6.77 -15.30 4.79
N GLN A 81 -7.95 -15.92 4.83
CA GLN A 81 -8.92 -15.68 5.91
C GLN A 81 -8.34 -15.96 7.30
N LYS A 82 -7.52 -17.00 7.43
CA LYS A 82 -6.85 -17.32 8.69
C LYS A 82 -6.04 -16.14 9.23
N ILE A 83 -5.39 -15.39 8.34
CA ILE A 83 -4.63 -14.21 8.71
C ILE A 83 -5.57 -13.05 9.02
N LYS A 84 -6.58 -12.83 8.19
CA LYS A 84 -7.57 -11.77 8.44
C LYS A 84 -8.25 -11.92 9.79
N ASP A 85 -8.45 -13.13 10.26
CA ASP A 85 -9.07 -13.44 11.55
C ASP A 85 -8.21 -13.01 12.75
N LEU A 86 -6.94 -12.65 12.54
CA LEU A 86 -6.11 -12.07 13.59
C LEU A 86 -6.71 -10.80 14.17
N LYS A 87 -7.58 -10.12 13.45
CA LYS A 87 -8.32 -8.94 13.95
C LYS A 87 -9.15 -9.26 15.19
N TYR A 88 -9.55 -10.50 15.35
CA TYR A 88 -10.42 -10.97 16.43
C TYR A 88 -9.66 -11.75 17.51
N LYS A 89 -8.34 -11.83 17.40
CA LYS A 89 -7.48 -12.50 18.36
C LYS A 89 -6.85 -11.51 19.32
N GLU A 90 -6.27 -12.02 20.37
CA GLU A 90 -5.54 -11.18 21.32
C GLU A 90 -4.37 -10.48 20.60
N GLU A 91 -4.11 -9.24 21.02
CA GLU A 91 -2.97 -8.49 20.51
C GLU A 91 -1.67 -9.26 20.78
N GLY A 92 -0.77 -9.27 19.80
CA GLY A 92 0.47 -10.04 19.89
C GLY A 92 0.38 -11.45 19.33
N THR A 93 -0.83 -11.94 18.98
CA THR A 93 -0.98 -13.22 18.30
C THR A 93 -0.32 -13.15 16.93
N THR A 94 0.52 -14.12 16.61
CA THR A 94 1.25 -14.18 15.34
C THR A 94 0.96 -15.47 14.58
N ILE A 95 1.12 -15.41 13.26
CA ILE A 95 1.08 -16.57 12.37
C ILE A 95 2.36 -16.56 11.55
N LYS A 96 3.00 -17.71 11.44
CA LYS A 96 4.18 -17.85 10.59
C LYS A 96 3.78 -17.92 9.13
N VAL A 97 4.43 -17.11 8.31
CA VAL A 97 4.13 -17.00 6.89
C VAL A 97 5.42 -16.93 6.09
N LYS A 98 5.30 -17.18 4.79
CA LYS A 98 6.34 -16.81 3.83
C LYS A 98 5.75 -15.88 2.80
N ILE A 99 6.51 -14.87 2.45
CA ILE A 99 6.03 -13.74 1.66
C ILE A 99 6.97 -13.39 0.51
N GLN A 100 6.39 -12.76 -0.50
CA GLN A 100 7.08 -11.99 -1.53
C GLN A 100 6.32 -10.70 -1.70
N GLY A 101 7.02 -9.65 -2.10
CA GLY A 101 6.36 -8.36 -2.27
C GLY A 101 7.30 -7.22 -2.63
N GLU A 102 6.69 -6.07 -2.76
CA GLU A 102 7.38 -4.81 -3.09
C GLU A 102 7.37 -3.90 -1.86
N VAL A 103 8.55 -3.49 -1.43
CA VAL A 103 8.73 -2.67 -0.24
C VAL A 103 8.65 -1.19 -0.60
N LYS A 104 7.90 -0.45 0.21
CA LYS A 104 7.61 0.97 0.02
C LYS A 104 8.07 1.77 1.24
N THR A 105 8.24 3.07 1.06
CA THR A 105 8.67 3.98 2.12
C THR A 105 7.48 4.43 2.99
N LEU A 106 7.69 4.55 4.30
CA LEU A 106 6.69 5.13 5.20
C LEU A 106 6.55 6.63 4.99
N CYS A 107 5.31 7.12 5.05
CA CYS A 107 5.03 8.55 5.08
C CYS A 107 5.19 9.14 6.48
N LYS A 108 4.66 8.44 7.47
CA LYS A 108 4.76 8.87 8.86
C LYS A 108 5.93 8.15 9.52
N LYS A 109 6.87 8.92 10.00
CA LYS A 109 8.02 8.40 10.74
C LYS A 109 7.86 8.81 12.19
N TRP A 110 7.97 7.84 13.09
CA TRP A 110 7.99 8.11 14.52
C TRP A 110 9.37 7.83 15.08
N ILE A 111 9.61 8.34 16.28
CA ILE A 111 10.89 8.12 16.95
C ILE A 111 10.95 6.66 17.39
N HIS A 112 11.96 5.96 16.93
CA HIS A 112 12.23 4.58 17.31
C HIS A 112 13.75 4.38 17.44
N PRO A 113 14.19 3.32 18.12
CA PRO A 113 15.61 3.00 18.16
C PRO A 113 16.16 2.83 16.74
N ALA A 114 17.41 3.30 16.53
CA ALA A 114 18.02 3.31 15.20
C ALA A 114 18.17 1.92 14.58
N ILE A 115 18.15 0.86 15.39
CA ILE A 115 18.24 -0.53 14.94
C ILE A 115 16.93 -1.05 14.34
N TYR A 116 15.79 -0.37 14.57
CA TYR A 116 14.50 -0.77 14.00
C TYR A 116 14.31 -0.14 12.65
N SER A 117 13.77 -0.91 11.71
CA SER A 117 13.35 -0.39 10.41
C SER A 117 11.88 -0.73 10.15
N TYR A 118 11.19 0.22 9.53
CA TYR A 118 9.76 0.13 9.22
C TYR A 118 9.52 0.55 7.79
N ASN A 119 8.80 -0.24 7.04
CA ASN A 119 8.40 0.05 5.66
C ASN A 119 6.98 -0.41 5.43
N HIS A 120 6.34 0.11 4.38
CA HIS A 120 5.15 -0.51 3.84
C HIS A 120 5.55 -1.64 2.89
N ILE A 121 4.65 -2.61 2.70
CA ILE A 121 4.84 -3.67 1.72
C ILE A 121 3.54 -3.91 0.96
N THR A 122 3.65 -3.99 -0.36
CA THR A 122 2.60 -4.52 -1.22
C THR A 122 2.95 -5.97 -1.50
N LEU A 123 2.20 -6.88 -0.90
CA LEU A 123 2.45 -8.31 -1.05
C LEU A 123 2.08 -8.77 -2.45
N THR A 124 2.94 -9.58 -3.05
CA THR A 124 2.65 -10.28 -4.30
C THR A 124 2.28 -11.73 -4.05
N LYS A 125 2.84 -12.32 -3.00
CA LYS A 125 2.51 -13.68 -2.55
C LYS A 125 2.58 -13.77 -1.04
N ILE A 126 1.70 -14.57 -0.46
CA ILE A 126 1.74 -14.91 0.96
C ILE A 126 1.19 -16.31 1.15
N GLU A 127 1.88 -17.12 1.94
CA GLU A 127 1.46 -18.46 2.32
C GLU A 127 1.65 -18.64 3.82
N VAL A 128 0.67 -19.28 4.44
CA VAL A 128 0.76 -19.70 5.85
C VAL A 128 1.65 -20.94 5.93
N LEU A 129 2.60 -20.92 6.85
CA LEU A 129 3.48 -22.06 7.09
C LEU A 129 2.84 -23.11 8.00
#